data_56066ac65f2f0935b73f99e480f87c10
#
_entry.id   56066ac65f2f0935b73f99e480f87c10
#
_cell.length_a   1.000
_cell.length_b   1.000
_cell.length_c   1.000
_cell.angle_alpha   90.00
_cell.angle_beta   90.00
_cell.angle_gamma   90.00
#
_symmetry.space_group_name_H-M   'P 1'
#
loop_
_entity.id
_entity.type
_entity.pdbx_description
1 polymer ?
#
loop_
_entity_poly.entity_id
_entity_poly.type
_entity_poly.pdbx_seq_one_letter_code
_entity_poly.pdbx_strand_id
1 'polypeptide(L)'
;GVTLYRVQSTKRIPGVRNYVSVDGGMTDNPRYALYDSRHQFFAAERFAADHDTLWSVSGRCCESGDMLIHDVALPGDLRPGEILVSMSTGAYTYSMASNYNRVPRPAVVLAGDGQVDLLVARESVQDLVRLDRIPHWLER
;
A
#
# COMPACT_ATOMS: atom_id res chain seq x y z
N GLY A 1 -2.43 -3.03 14.40
CA GLY A 1 -3.05 -2.31 13.29
C GLY A 1 -2.97 -3.07 11.98
N VAL A 2 -3.73 -2.61 11.03
CA VAL A 2 -3.78 -3.17 9.66
C VAL A 2 -3.68 -2.03 8.66
N THR A 3 -3.24 -2.34 7.43
CA THR A 3 -3.30 -1.40 6.30
C THR A 3 -4.22 -1.97 5.24
N LEU A 4 -5.08 -1.13 4.71
CA LEU A 4 -6.02 -1.48 3.65
C LEU A 4 -5.48 -0.99 2.30
N TYR A 5 -5.42 -1.86 1.31
CA TYR A 5 -4.97 -1.58 -0.03
C TYR A 5 -6.06 -1.94 -1.03
N ARG A 6 -6.38 -1.04 -1.94
CA ARG A 6 -7.30 -1.31 -3.05
C ARG A 6 -6.53 -1.91 -4.23
N VAL A 7 -6.96 -3.05 -4.71
CA VAL A 7 -6.45 -3.68 -5.93
C VAL A 7 -6.72 -2.75 -7.13
N GLN A 8 -5.67 -2.43 -7.87
CA GLN A 8 -5.74 -1.61 -9.09
C GLN A 8 -5.73 -2.48 -10.35
N SER A 9 -4.89 -3.50 -10.36
CA SER A 9 -4.80 -4.43 -11.48
C SER A 9 -4.23 -5.77 -11.06
N THR A 10 -4.45 -6.78 -11.89
CA THR A 10 -3.82 -8.09 -11.75
C THR A 10 -3.13 -8.47 -13.06
N LYS A 11 -2.00 -9.15 -12.96
CA LYS A 11 -1.27 -9.68 -14.11
C LYS A 11 -0.74 -11.07 -13.82
N ARG A 12 -1.05 -12.01 -14.71
CA ARG A 12 -0.49 -13.37 -14.66
C ARG A 12 0.57 -13.51 -15.75
N ILE A 13 1.75 -13.97 -15.36
CA ILE A 13 2.85 -14.30 -16.29
C ILE A 13 3.09 -15.80 -16.17
N PRO A 14 2.57 -16.61 -17.10
CA PRO A 14 2.66 -18.07 -17.02
C PRO A 14 4.11 -18.55 -16.86
N GLY A 15 4.33 -19.46 -15.92
CA GLY A 15 5.65 -20.00 -15.63
C GLY A 15 6.61 -19.05 -14.92
N VAL A 16 6.18 -17.81 -14.61
CA VAL A 16 7.01 -16.81 -13.93
C VAL A 16 6.38 -16.39 -12.61
N ARG A 17 5.30 -15.59 -12.64
CA ARG A 17 4.69 -15.03 -11.41
C ARG A 17 3.34 -14.37 -11.68
N ASN A 18 2.49 -14.35 -10.65
CA ASN A 18 1.28 -13.54 -10.66
C ASN A 18 1.52 -12.27 -9.84
N TYR A 19 1.08 -11.14 -10.37
CA TYR A 19 1.16 -9.84 -9.70
C TYR A 19 -0.23 -9.28 -9.43
N VAL A 20 -0.40 -8.71 -8.26
CA VAL A 20 -1.52 -7.84 -7.93
C VAL A 20 -0.96 -6.48 -7.52
N SER A 21 -1.32 -5.43 -8.26
CA SER A 21 -0.89 -4.06 -7.98
C SER A 21 -1.95 -3.35 -7.15
N VAL A 22 -1.51 -2.56 -6.17
CA VAL A 22 -2.38 -1.85 -5.23
C VAL A 22 -2.13 -0.34 -5.23
N ASP A 23 -3.01 0.41 -4.57
CA ASP A 23 -2.96 1.89 -4.49
C ASP A 23 -1.99 2.45 -3.45
N GLY A 24 -1.31 1.59 -2.68
CA GLY A 24 -0.21 1.94 -1.78
C GLY A 24 1.12 1.37 -2.25
N GLY A 25 2.07 1.17 -1.33
CA GLY A 25 3.35 0.57 -1.65
C GLY A 25 4.44 0.87 -0.63
N MET A 26 5.70 0.86 -1.07
CA MET A 26 6.85 1.13 -0.21
C MET A 26 6.83 2.54 0.41
N THR A 27 6.06 3.46 -0.13
CA THR A 27 5.89 4.81 0.41
C THR A 27 5.13 4.83 1.73
N ASP A 28 4.25 3.89 1.97
CA ASP A 28 3.46 3.75 3.20
C ASP A 28 3.87 2.55 4.04
N ASN A 29 4.42 1.50 3.43
CA ASN A 29 4.95 0.32 4.12
C ASN A 29 6.28 -0.14 3.50
N PRO A 30 7.42 0.45 3.91
CA PRO A 30 8.73 0.12 3.33
C PRO A 30 9.34 -1.16 3.90
N ARG A 31 8.71 -1.81 4.87
CA ARG A 31 9.33 -2.86 5.68
C ARG A 31 9.72 -4.10 4.89
N TYR A 32 8.93 -4.47 3.89
CA TYR A 32 9.32 -5.60 3.04
C TYR A 32 10.55 -5.27 2.20
N ALA A 33 10.55 -4.09 1.57
CA ALA A 33 11.67 -3.65 0.73
C ALA A 33 12.98 -3.47 1.50
N LEU A 34 12.92 -3.04 2.78
CA LEU A 34 14.10 -2.76 3.59
C LEU A 34 14.58 -3.96 4.42
N TYR A 35 13.67 -4.82 4.87
CA TYR A 35 13.96 -5.81 5.90
C TYR A 35 13.44 -7.21 5.58
N ASP A 36 12.85 -7.42 4.40
CA ASP A 36 12.12 -8.65 4.03
C ASP A 36 11.05 -9.03 5.09
N SER A 37 10.44 -8.02 5.70
CA SER A 37 9.42 -8.19 6.74
C SER A 37 8.12 -8.66 6.11
N ARG A 38 7.83 -9.95 6.21
CA ARG A 38 6.67 -10.58 5.58
C ARG A 38 5.41 -10.35 6.42
N HIS A 39 4.48 -9.56 5.88
CA HIS A 39 3.15 -9.38 6.44
C HIS A 39 2.18 -10.44 5.88
N GLN A 40 1.17 -10.80 6.66
CA GLN A 40 0.06 -11.60 6.16
C GLN A 40 -0.90 -10.70 5.39
N PHE A 41 -1.43 -11.21 4.27
CA PHE A 41 -2.43 -10.53 3.46
C PHE A 41 -3.70 -11.37 3.36
N PHE A 42 -4.85 -10.69 3.29
CA PHE A 42 -6.16 -11.28 3.10
C PHE A 42 -7.01 -10.39 2.18
N ALA A 43 -7.95 -11.01 1.46
CA ALA A 43 -9.02 -10.25 0.80
C ALA A 43 -10.07 -9.87 1.85
N ALA A 44 -10.33 -8.56 2.05
CA ALA A 44 -11.14 -8.06 3.16
C ALA A 44 -12.56 -8.62 3.20
N GLU A 45 -13.21 -8.69 2.04
CA GLU A 45 -14.59 -9.18 1.91
C GLU A 45 -14.69 -10.70 1.85
N ARG A 46 -13.55 -11.38 1.66
CA ARG A 46 -13.45 -12.82 1.48
C ARG A 46 -12.37 -13.44 2.37
N PHE A 47 -12.35 -13.01 3.64
CA PHE A 47 -11.30 -13.38 4.59
C PHE A 47 -11.16 -14.91 4.78
N ALA A 48 -12.24 -15.66 4.65
CA ALA A 48 -12.29 -17.11 4.76
C ALA A 48 -12.21 -17.83 3.40
N ALA A 49 -11.96 -17.12 2.30
CA ALA A 49 -11.84 -17.76 0.97
C ALA A 49 -10.58 -18.61 0.88
N ASP A 50 -10.59 -19.57 -0.04
CA ASP A 50 -9.42 -20.38 -0.33
C ASP A 50 -8.27 -19.51 -0.86
N HIS A 51 -7.09 -19.71 -0.31
CA HIS A 51 -5.86 -19.07 -0.74
C HIS A 51 -5.10 -20.03 -1.67
N ASP A 52 -5.61 -20.17 -2.88
CA ASP A 52 -5.22 -21.17 -3.87
C ASP A 52 -4.13 -20.72 -4.85
N THR A 53 -3.79 -19.44 -4.83
CA THR A 53 -2.88 -18.85 -5.82
C THR A 53 -1.82 -18.01 -5.14
N LEU A 54 -0.56 -18.17 -5.57
CA LEU A 54 0.54 -17.31 -5.13
C LEU A 54 0.54 -16.00 -5.93
N TRP A 55 0.52 -14.90 -5.20
CA TRP A 55 0.58 -13.54 -5.73
C TRP A 55 1.77 -12.76 -5.15
N SER A 56 2.35 -11.89 -5.96
CA SER A 56 3.26 -10.86 -5.49
C SER A 56 2.52 -9.52 -5.48
N VAL A 57 2.45 -8.88 -4.32
CA VAL A 57 1.75 -7.62 -4.13
C VAL A 57 2.73 -6.48 -4.42
N SER A 58 2.49 -5.74 -5.50
CA SER A 58 3.29 -4.60 -5.93
C SER A 58 2.60 -3.29 -5.61
N GLY A 59 3.39 -2.28 -5.29
CA GLY A 59 2.90 -0.92 -5.08
C GLY A 59 2.66 -0.16 -6.38
N ARG A 60 2.46 1.15 -6.24
CA ARG A 60 2.09 2.10 -7.30
C ARG A 60 3.28 2.92 -7.84
N CYS A 61 4.44 2.83 -7.22
CA CYS A 61 5.60 3.59 -7.63
C CYS A 61 6.26 2.99 -8.87
N CYS A 62 6.83 3.84 -9.74
CA CYS A 62 7.63 3.42 -10.87
C CYS A 62 9.04 3.02 -10.37
N GLU A 63 9.08 1.94 -9.60
CA GLU A 63 10.26 1.43 -8.90
C GLU A 63 10.17 -0.08 -8.80
N SER A 64 11.19 -0.80 -9.25
CA SER A 64 11.21 -2.28 -9.22
C SER A 64 11.19 -2.85 -7.79
N GLY A 65 11.69 -2.08 -6.82
CA GLY A 65 11.67 -2.41 -5.41
C GLY A 65 10.34 -2.13 -4.70
N ASP A 66 9.34 -1.56 -5.40
CA ASP A 66 8.03 -1.27 -4.79
C ASP A 66 7.18 -2.53 -4.64
N MET A 67 7.65 -3.41 -3.78
CA MET A 67 7.00 -4.67 -3.44
C MET A 67 6.61 -4.66 -1.97
N LEU A 68 5.35 -5.00 -1.70
CA LEU A 68 4.84 -5.20 -0.33
C LEU A 68 5.06 -6.63 0.14
N ILE A 69 5.07 -7.59 -0.77
CA ILE A 69 5.42 -8.98 -0.50
C ILE A 69 5.55 -9.76 -1.82
N HIS A 70 6.45 -10.74 -1.85
CA HIS A 70 6.49 -11.78 -2.88
C HIS A 70 5.82 -13.07 -2.41
N ASP A 71 5.12 -13.73 -3.34
CA ASP A 71 4.64 -15.10 -3.20
C ASP A 71 3.79 -15.32 -1.92
N VAL A 72 2.73 -14.52 -1.76
CA VAL A 72 1.70 -14.69 -0.74
C VAL A 72 0.49 -15.41 -1.33
N ALA A 73 -0.05 -16.38 -0.60
CA ALA A 73 -1.24 -17.11 -1.00
C ALA A 73 -2.50 -16.23 -0.78
N LEU A 74 -3.28 -16.05 -1.85
CA LEU A 74 -4.54 -15.29 -1.87
C LEU A 74 -5.53 -15.96 -2.84
N PRO A 75 -6.81 -15.55 -2.85
CA PRO A 75 -7.77 -16.06 -3.82
C PRO A 75 -7.30 -15.83 -5.26
N GLY A 76 -7.46 -16.83 -6.12
CA GLY A 76 -6.99 -16.79 -7.50
C GLY A 76 -7.75 -15.80 -8.39
N ASP A 77 -8.98 -15.47 -8.05
CA ASP A 77 -9.88 -14.64 -8.85
C ASP A 77 -9.92 -13.16 -8.41
N LEU A 78 -8.84 -12.67 -7.78
CA LEU A 78 -8.75 -11.25 -7.37
C LEU A 78 -9.04 -10.30 -8.53
N ARG A 79 -9.79 -9.22 -8.22
CA ARG A 79 -10.24 -8.23 -9.22
C ARG A 79 -9.92 -6.80 -8.79
N PRO A 80 -9.74 -5.89 -9.74
CA PRO A 80 -9.65 -4.47 -9.44
C PRO A 80 -10.86 -3.99 -8.62
N GLY A 81 -10.58 -3.14 -7.62
CA GLY A 81 -11.57 -2.61 -6.68
C GLY A 81 -11.68 -3.38 -5.37
N GLU A 82 -11.28 -4.65 -5.31
CA GLU A 82 -11.25 -5.40 -4.05
C GLU A 82 -10.22 -4.81 -3.08
N ILE A 83 -10.45 -5.04 -1.78
CA ILE A 83 -9.56 -4.56 -0.72
C ILE A 83 -8.72 -5.73 -0.20
N LEU A 84 -7.41 -5.55 -0.21
CA LEU A 84 -6.46 -6.40 0.53
C LEU A 84 -6.16 -5.79 1.89
N VAL A 85 -6.09 -6.61 2.91
CA VAL A 85 -5.68 -6.25 4.26
C VAL A 85 -4.28 -6.77 4.49
N SER A 86 -3.34 -5.88 4.82
CA SER A 86 -2.03 -6.23 5.34
C SER A 86 -2.07 -6.20 6.85
N MET A 87 -1.75 -7.31 7.50
CA MET A 87 -1.80 -7.45 8.94
C MET A 87 -0.53 -6.91 9.61
N SER A 88 -0.63 -6.64 10.92
CA SER A 88 0.53 -6.28 11.78
C SER A 88 1.29 -5.03 11.33
N THR A 89 0.58 -4.02 10.83
CA THR A 89 1.15 -2.76 10.33
C THR A 89 1.01 -1.59 11.32
N GLY A 90 0.70 -1.85 12.59
CA GLY A 90 0.52 -0.79 13.60
C GLY A 90 1.82 -0.14 14.08
N ALA A 91 2.95 -0.79 13.92
CA ALA A 91 4.26 -0.27 14.33
C ALA A 91 5.25 -0.27 13.15
N TYR A 92 6.10 0.75 13.11
CA TYR A 92 7.17 0.90 12.10
C TYR A 92 6.68 0.86 10.64
N THR A 93 5.44 1.31 10.39
CA THR A 93 4.85 1.40 9.07
C THR A 93 4.55 2.86 8.75
N TYR A 94 3.52 3.45 9.38
CA TYR A 94 3.21 4.86 9.14
C TYR A 94 4.36 5.81 9.54
N SER A 95 5.05 5.53 10.65
CA SER A 95 6.20 6.34 11.10
C SER A 95 7.40 6.31 10.13
N MET A 96 7.47 5.29 9.26
CA MET A 96 8.48 5.17 8.19
C MET A 96 7.96 5.63 6.83
N ALA A 97 6.68 6.01 6.76
CA ALA A 97 6.09 6.47 5.50
C ALA A 97 6.80 7.72 4.97
N SER A 98 6.92 7.79 3.66
CA SER A 98 7.62 8.87 2.96
C SER A 98 6.79 9.44 1.82
N ASN A 99 7.25 10.58 1.29
CA ASN A 99 6.68 11.18 0.09
C ASN A 99 7.51 10.84 -1.16
N TYR A 100 8.15 9.68 -1.19
CA TYR A 100 8.85 9.20 -2.39
C TYR A 100 7.90 9.24 -3.60
N ASN A 101 8.42 9.66 -4.76
CA ASN A 101 7.64 9.93 -5.97
C ASN A 101 6.48 10.94 -5.77
N ARG A 102 6.57 11.83 -4.76
CA ARG A 102 5.50 12.79 -4.41
C ARG A 102 4.16 12.10 -4.12
N VAL A 103 4.18 10.90 -3.56
CA VAL A 103 2.98 10.19 -3.10
C VAL A 103 2.57 10.73 -1.74
N PRO A 104 1.30 11.18 -1.54
CA PRO A 104 0.80 11.60 -0.24
C PRO A 104 0.75 10.42 0.74
N ARG A 105 1.12 10.67 2.01
CA ARG A 105 0.97 9.69 3.07
C ARG A 105 -0.51 9.40 3.34
N PRO A 106 -0.87 8.13 3.65
CA PRO A 106 -2.26 7.75 3.88
C PRO A 106 -2.81 8.32 5.18
N ALA A 107 -4.14 8.30 5.33
CA ALA A 107 -4.79 8.56 6.60
C ALA A 107 -4.53 7.43 7.60
N VAL A 108 -4.60 7.76 8.90
CA VAL A 108 -4.66 6.77 9.99
C VAL A 108 -5.98 6.96 10.72
N VAL A 109 -6.71 5.87 10.91
CA VAL A 109 -7.98 5.85 11.61
C VAL A 109 -7.94 4.87 12.78
N LEU A 110 -8.68 5.18 13.83
CA LEU A 110 -8.97 4.28 14.93
C LEU A 110 -10.39 3.75 14.75
N ALA A 111 -10.54 2.44 14.73
CA ALA A 111 -11.85 1.79 14.67
C ALA A 111 -12.05 0.91 15.89
N GLY A 112 -13.20 1.01 16.53
CA GLY A 112 -13.59 0.21 17.69
C GLY A 112 -15.03 0.52 18.11
N ASP A 113 -15.69 -0.44 18.70
CA ASP A 113 -17.06 -0.30 19.23
C ASP A 113 -18.08 0.30 18.24
N GLY A 114 -17.92 -0.05 16.94
CA GLY A 114 -18.77 0.45 15.87
C GLY A 114 -18.51 1.91 15.47
N GLN A 115 -17.45 2.53 15.98
CA GLN A 115 -17.04 3.90 15.67
C GLN A 115 -15.74 3.93 14.91
N VAL A 116 -15.51 5.02 14.17
CA VAL A 116 -14.27 5.28 13.43
C VAL A 116 -13.87 6.74 13.62
N ASP A 117 -12.67 6.97 14.14
CA ASP A 117 -12.10 8.30 14.34
C ASP A 117 -10.84 8.50 13.50
N LEU A 118 -10.69 9.70 12.96
CA LEU A 118 -9.52 10.11 12.21
C LEU A 118 -8.39 10.51 13.16
N LEU A 119 -7.32 9.73 13.23
CA LEU A 119 -6.13 10.05 14.03
C LEU A 119 -5.13 10.91 13.24
N VAL A 120 -4.93 10.62 11.96
CA VAL A 120 -4.04 11.38 11.07
C VAL A 120 -4.75 11.60 9.75
N ALA A 121 -4.88 12.86 9.34
CA ALA A 121 -5.45 13.20 8.05
C ALA A 121 -4.54 12.71 6.91
N ARG A 122 -5.16 12.31 5.79
CA ARG A 122 -4.42 12.05 4.55
C ARG A 122 -3.76 13.34 4.07
N GLU A 123 -2.51 13.26 3.65
CA GLU A 123 -1.85 14.40 3.01
C GLU A 123 -2.54 14.78 1.70
N SER A 124 -2.64 16.07 1.47
CA SER A 124 -3.07 16.66 0.20
C SER A 124 -1.88 16.89 -0.73
N VAL A 125 -2.15 17.24 -1.99
CA VAL A 125 -1.10 17.67 -2.93
C VAL A 125 -0.41 18.97 -2.42
N GLN A 126 -1.16 19.86 -1.76
CA GLN A 126 -0.63 21.08 -1.18
C GLN A 126 0.40 20.80 -0.08
N ASP A 127 0.20 19.76 0.72
CA ASP A 127 1.16 19.34 1.74
C ASP A 127 2.51 18.94 1.13
N LEU A 128 2.48 18.32 -0.05
CA LEU A 128 3.69 17.85 -0.74
C LEU A 128 4.57 19.00 -1.25
N VAL A 129 3.95 20.13 -1.61
CA VAL A 129 4.63 21.27 -2.23
C VAL A 129 4.78 22.49 -1.28
N ARG A 130 4.29 22.37 -0.06
CA ARG A 130 4.28 23.51 0.92
C ARG A 130 5.66 24.10 1.22
N LEU A 131 6.73 23.33 1.03
CA LEU A 131 8.12 23.77 1.23
C LEU A 131 8.81 24.15 -0.08
N ASP A 132 8.20 23.92 -1.23
CA ASP A 132 8.77 24.31 -2.50
C ASP A 132 8.77 25.83 -2.63
N ARG A 133 9.78 26.37 -3.28
CA ARG A 133 9.92 27.83 -3.53
C ARG A 133 10.31 28.03 -4.99
N ILE A 134 9.71 29.03 -5.60
CA ILE A 134 10.13 29.50 -6.91
C ILE A 134 11.31 30.44 -6.70
N PRO A 135 12.47 30.23 -7.33
CA PRO A 135 13.58 31.20 -7.28
C PRO A 135 13.13 32.54 -7.84
N HIS A 136 13.54 33.64 -7.18
CA HIS A 136 13.08 35.01 -7.52
C HIS A 136 13.33 35.38 -8.98
N TRP A 137 14.39 34.85 -9.61
CA TRP A 137 14.70 35.14 -11.03
C TRP A 137 13.78 34.38 -12.03
N LEU A 138 12.93 33.47 -11.55
CA LEU A 138 11.90 32.78 -12.36
C LEU A 138 10.49 33.37 -12.13
N GLU A 139 10.32 34.25 -11.16
CA GLU A 139 9.08 34.99 -10.94
C GLU A 139 8.96 36.06 -12.02
N ARG A 140 8.05 35.88 -12.98
CA ARG A 140 7.73 36.83 -14.05
C ARG A 140 6.40 37.52 -13.78
#